data_db78a01e1b5fadee8cf1291dc85a7357
#
_entry.id   db78a01e1b5fadee8cf1291dc85a7357
#
_cell.length_a   1.000
_cell.length_b   1.000
_cell.length_c   1.000
_cell.angle_alpha   90.00
_cell.angle_beta   90.00
_cell.angle_gamma   90.00
#
_symmetry.space_group_name_H-M   'P 1'
#
loop_
_entity.id
_entity.type
_entity.pdbx_description
1 polymer ?
#
loop_
_entity_poly.entity_id
_entity_poly.type
_entity_poly.pdbx_seq_one_letter_code
_entity_poly.pdbx_strand_id
1 'polypeptide(L)'
;MRAVFRKGEFLPIYKYLLSILTTISALAGSFLAASSGLPAYLAGQPVKAGIFAVLCLLEGLSAYLLWQPGKRALAILNGGLLAAALLLFWQGEGLAAGSALALLAINYLLKREETWALTLALVLNLVFAALTMLPHQFMSFPAA
;
A
#
# COMPACT_ATOMS: atom_id res chain seq x y z
N MET A 1 -8.40 29.85 -16.06
CA MET A 1 -8.13 28.57 -15.43
C MET A 1 -8.87 28.35 -14.14
N ARG A 2 -8.83 29.30 -13.24
CA ARG A 2 -9.55 29.14 -12.00
C ARG A 2 -11.05 28.97 -12.19
N ALA A 3 -11.58 29.52 -13.24
CA ALA A 3 -13.00 29.37 -13.53
C ALA A 3 -13.37 27.91 -13.80
N VAL A 4 -12.40 27.13 -14.28
CA VAL A 4 -12.64 25.73 -14.61
C VAL A 4 -12.58 24.86 -13.37
N PHE A 5 -11.60 25.12 -12.51
CA PHE A 5 -11.39 24.30 -11.32
C PHE A 5 -11.52 25.15 -10.07
N ARG A 6 -12.68 25.16 -9.51
CA ARG A 6 -12.86 25.73 -8.19
C ARG A 6 -12.26 24.75 -7.20
N LYS A 7 -11.84 25.29 -6.07
CA LYS A 7 -11.24 24.47 -5.04
C LYS A 7 -12.12 23.28 -4.65
N GLY A 8 -13.42 23.55 -4.53
CA GLY A 8 -14.37 22.49 -4.17
C GLY A 8 -14.57 21.46 -5.25
N GLU A 9 -14.27 21.78 -6.51
CA GLU A 9 -14.41 20.85 -7.62
C GLU A 9 -13.12 20.10 -7.85
N PHE A 10 -11.99 20.77 -7.67
CA PHE A 10 -10.68 20.18 -7.90
C PHE A 10 -10.37 19.07 -6.90
N LEU A 11 -10.64 19.29 -5.63
CA LEU A 11 -10.30 18.31 -4.61
C LEU A 11 -11.01 16.97 -4.79
N PRO A 12 -12.31 16.93 -5.07
CA PRO A 12 -12.97 15.64 -5.29
C PRO A 12 -12.42 14.89 -6.50
N ILE A 13 -12.12 15.60 -7.57
CA ILE A 13 -11.57 14.97 -8.78
C ILE A 13 -10.17 14.46 -8.50
N TYR A 14 -9.34 15.25 -7.86
CA TYR A 14 -7.97 14.89 -7.52
C TYR A 14 -7.97 13.65 -6.60
N LYS A 15 -8.82 13.68 -5.58
CA LYS A 15 -8.95 12.55 -4.67
C LYS A 15 -9.40 11.30 -5.40
N TYR A 16 -10.36 11.45 -6.32
CA TYR A 16 -10.86 10.31 -7.08
C TYR A 16 -9.75 9.67 -7.91
N LEU A 17 -8.96 10.50 -8.61
CA LEU A 17 -7.86 10.00 -9.42
C LEU A 17 -6.79 9.32 -8.56
N LEU A 18 -6.47 9.92 -7.43
CA LEU A 18 -5.51 9.31 -6.51
C LEU A 18 -6.05 8.02 -5.91
N SER A 19 -7.35 7.95 -5.67
CA SER A 19 -7.96 6.72 -5.16
C SER A 19 -7.87 5.61 -6.19
N ILE A 20 -8.04 5.92 -7.47
CA ILE A 20 -7.86 4.94 -8.53
C ILE A 20 -6.41 4.46 -8.55
N LEU A 21 -5.47 5.40 -8.52
CA LEU A 21 -4.05 5.06 -8.52
C LEU A 21 -3.69 4.18 -7.33
N THR A 22 -4.17 4.55 -6.14
CA THR A 22 -3.90 3.79 -4.93
C THR A 22 -4.52 2.40 -5.01
N THR A 23 -5.71 2.28 -5.58
CA THR A 23 -6.36 0.99 -5.75
C THR A 23 -5.52 0.07 -6.63
N ILE A 24 -5.05 0.59 -7.76
CA ILE A 24 -4.20 -0.18 -8.67
C ILE A 24 -2.91 -0.59 -7.95
N SER A 25 -2.29 0.35 -7.25
CA SER A 25 -1.05 0.08 -6.52
C SER A 25 -1.25 -0.97 -5.43
N ALA A 26 -2.36 -0.87 -4.68
CA ALA A 26 -2.65 -1.81 -3.61
C ALA A 26 -2.90 -3.22 -4.15
N LEU A 27 -3.62 -3.32 -5.27
CA LEU A 27 -3.86 -4.62 -5.89
C LEU A 27 -2.57 -5.23 -6.42
N ALA A 28 -1.71 -4.41 -7.04
CA ALA A 28 -0.41 -4.88 -7.49
C ALA A 28 0.44 -5.33 -6.31
N GLY A 29 0.42 -4.56 -5.21
CA GLY A 29 1.15 -4.94 -4.00
C GLY A 29 0.63 -6.23 -3.41
N SER A 30 -0.69 -6.41 -3.41
CA SER A 30 -1.30 -7.65 -2.95
C SER A 30 -0.79 -8.85 -3.73
N PHE A 31 -0.76 -8.73 -5.06
CA PHE A 31 -0.25 -9.78 -5.92
C PHE A 31 1.22 -10.06 -5.64
N LEU A 32 2.03 -9.02 -5.49
CA LEU A 32 3.45 -9.19 -5.23
C LEU A 32 3.71 -9.78 -3.85
N ALA A 33 2.90 -9.43 -2.86
CA ALA A 33 3.01 -10.02 -1.53
C ALA A 33 2.72 -11.52 -1.59
N ALA A 34 1.69 -11.92 -2.33
CA ALA A 34 1.40 -13.34 -2.51
C ALA A 34 2.56 -14.05 -3.21
N SER A 35 3.12 -13.41 -4.22
CA SER A 35 4.26 -13.97 -4.95
C SER A 35 5.49 -14.12 -4.07
N SER A 36 5.66 -13.24 -3.10
CA SER A 36 6.78 -13.33 -2.16
C SER A 36 6.54 -14.38 -1.09
N GLY A 37 5.29 -14.57 -0.70
CA GLY A 37 4.94 -15.54 0.33
C GLY A 37 5.10 -16.98 -0.14
N LEU A 38 4.81 -17.26 -1.41
CA LEU A 38 4.90 -18.61 -1.92
C LEU A 38 6.31 -19.18 -1.85
N PRO A 39 7.36 -18.48 -2.33
CA PRO A 39 8.72 -18.99 -2.17
C PRO A 39 9.12 -19.19 -0.70
N ALA A 40 8.67 -18.31 0.18
CA ALA A 40 8.97 -18.44 1.60
C ALA A 40 8.35 -19.72 2.17
N TYR A 41 7.12 -20.03 1.76
CA TYR A 41 6.47 -21.25 2.20
C TYR A 41 7.22 -22.49 1.70
N LEU A 42 7.60 -22.48 0.43
CA LEU A 42 8.31 -23.58 -0.16
C LEU A 42 9.72 -23.75 0.42
N ALA A 43 10.27 -22.66 0.93
CA ALA A 43 11.60 -22.71 1.57
C ALA A 43 11.55 -23.15 3.03
N GLY A 44 10.37 -23.51 3.52
CA GLY A 44 10.23 -23.97 4.90
C GLY A 44 10.16 -22.85 5.92
N GLN A 45 9.67 -21.69 5.52
CA GLN A 45 9.51 -20.54 6.40
C GLN A 45 8.03 -20.19 6.53
N PRO A 46 7.25 -21.01 7.25
CA PRO A 46 5.79 -20.81 7.29
C PRO A 46 5.37 -19.52 7.97
N VAL A 47 6.15 -19.04 8.95
CA VAL A 47 5.80 -17.80 9.64
C VAL A 47 5.93 -16.62 8.67
N LYS A 48 7.03 -16.56 7.93
CA LYS A 48 7.22 -15.50 6.95
C LYS A 48 6.14 -15.56 5.86
N ALA A 49 5.84 -16.78 5.38
CA ALA A 49 4.79 -16.96 4.38
C ALA A 49 3.44 -16.50 4.92
N GLY A 50 3.13 -16.79 6.17
CA GLY A 50 1.90 -16.35 6.79
C GLY A 50 1.80 -14.83 6.90
N ILE A 51 2.90 -14.18 7.22
CA ILE A 51 2.92 -12.72 7.30
C ILE A 51 2.68 -12.11 5.91
N PHE A 52 3.29 -12.65 4.88
CA PHE A 52 3.05 -12.19 3.51
C PHE A 52 1.61 -12.44 3.08
N ALA A 53 1.01 -13.55 3.48
CA ALA A 53 -0.39 -13.83 3.17
C ALA A 53 -1.30 -12.80 3.83
N VAL A 54 -1.03 -12.46 5.08
CA VAL A 54 -1.80 -11.43 5.78
C VAL A 54 -1.62 -10.08 5.09
N LEU A 55 -0.39 -9.75 4.70
CA LEU A 55 -0.13 -8.51 3.97
C LEU A 55 -0.91 -8.47 2.66
N CYS A 56 -0.95 -9.58 1.93
CA CYS A 56 -1.72 -9.69 0.70
C CYS A 56 -3.19 -9.36 0.94
N LEU A 57 -3.78 -9.96 1.99
CA LEU A 57 -5.17 -9.71 2.32
C LEU A 57 -5.41 -8.26 2.74
N LEU A 58 -4.50 -7.70 3.53
CA LEU A 58 -4.64 -6.33 3.99
C LEU A 58 -4.56 -5.35 2.83
N GLU A 59 -3.67 -5.57 1.90
CA GLU A 59 -3.54 -4.70 0.74
C GLU A 59 -4.75 -4.81 -0.18
N GLY A 60 -5.27 -6.01 -0.38
CA GLY A 60 -6.47 -6.20 -1.16
C GLY A 60 -7.69 -5.56 -0.51
N LEU A 61 -7.82 -5.72 0.80
CA LEU A 61 -8.91 -5.08 1.54
C LEU A 61 -8.77 -3.56 1.54
N SER A 62 -7.55 -3.07 1.55
CA SER A 62 -7.31 -1.64 1.47
C SER A 62 -7.89 -1.07 0.18
N ALA A 63 -7.67 -1.76 -0.94
CA ALA A 63 -8.21 -1.34 -2.22
C ALA A 63 -9.72 -1.26 -2.18
N TYR A 64 -10.36 -2.19 -1.51
CA TYR A 64 -11.81 -2.20 -1.38
C TYR A 64 -12.33 -1.13 -0.42
N LEU A 65 -11.73 -1.06 0.76
CA LEU A 65 -12.20 -0.16 1.82
C LEU A 65 -11.96 1.31 1.48
N LEU A 66 -11.01 1.58 0.61
CA LEU A 66 -10.73 2.95 0.20
C LEU A 66 -11.95 3.60 -0.45
N TRP A 67 -12.78 2.81 -1.11
CA TRP A 67 -13.97 3.29 -1.80
C TRP A 67 -15.22 3.29 -0.93
N GLN A 68 -15.13 2.76 0.29
CA GLN A 68 -16.27 2.72 1.18
C GLN A 68 -16.41 4.05 1.94
N PRO A 69 -17.64 4.50 2.19
CA PRO A 69 -17.83 5.66 3.03
C PRO A 69 -17.41 5.34 4.47
N GLY A 70 -16.96 6.34 5.18
CA GLY A 70 -16.54 6.14 6.54
C GLY A 70 -15.07 5.77 6.64
N LYS A 71 -14.53 5.94 7.84
CA LYS A 71 -13.10 5.77 8.07
C LYS A 71 -12.76 4.67 9.07
N ARG A 72 -13.79 4.12 9.72
CA ARG A 72 -13.55 3.20 10.83
C ARG A 72 -12.90 1.90 10.39
N ALA A 73 -13.47 1.28 9.36
CA ALA A 73 -12.93 0.01 8.87
C ALA A 73 -11.51 0.21 8.32
N LEU A 74 -11.29 1.31 7.60
CA LEU A 74 -9.97 1.60 7.06
C LEU A 74 -8.98 1.88 8.17
N ALA A 75 -9.39 2.53 9.25
CA ALA A 75 -8.52 2.77 10.40
C ALA A 75 -8.09 1.47 11.05
N ILE A 76 -9.01 0.51 11.19
CA ILE A 76 -8.69 -0.80 11.73
C ILE A 76 -7.73 -1.52 10.80
N LEU A 77 -7.97 -1.44 9.51
CA LEU A 77 -7.07 -2.04 8.53
C LEU A 77 -5.67 -1.43 8.62
N ASN A 78 -5.58 -0.12 8.81
CA ASN A 78 -4.30 0.54 8.96
C ASN A 78 -3.54 0.03 10.18
N GLY A 79 -4.26 -0.26 11.26
CA GLY A 79 -3.66 -0.90 12.42
C GLY A 79 -3.05 -2.26 12.08
N GLY A 80 -3.77 -3.03 11.27
CA GLY A 80 -3.27 -4.31 10.77
C GLY A 80 -2.03 -4.14 9.90
N LEU A 81 -2.04 -3.13 9.04
CA LEU A 81 -0.86 -2.83 8.21
C LEU A 81 0.34 -2.47 9.06
N LEU A 82 0.12 -1.71 10.12
CA LEU A 82 1.22 -1.36 11.02
C LEU A 82 1.79 -2.60 11.68
N ALA A 83 0.92 -3.49 12.18
CA ALA A 83 1.37 -4.73 12.79
C ALA A 83 2.14 -5.59 11.79
N ALA A 84 1.64 -5.72 10.58
CA ALA A 84 2.32 -6.49 9.54
C ALA A 84 3.69 -5.89 9.22
N ALA A 85 3.77 -4.56 9.17
CA ALA A 85 5.03 -3.88 8.90
C ALA A 85 6.06 -4.18 9.99
N LEU A 86 5.64 -4.13 11.25
CA LEU A 86 6.54 -4.42 12.36
C LEU A 86 7.02 -5.87 12.31
N LEU A 87 6.14 -6.81 12.00
CA LEU A 87 6.52 -8.20 11.89
C LEU A 87 7.46 -8.44 10.72
N LEU A 88 7.21 -7.80 9.59
CA LEU A 88 8.08 -7.93 8.42
C LEU A 88 9.45 -7.33 8.70
N PHE A 89 9.48 -6.20 9.38
CA PHE A 89 10.75 -5.58 9.77
C PHE A 89 11.56 -6.53 10.65
N TRP A 90 10.86 -7.17 11.59
CA TRP A 90 11.50 -8.13 12.48
C TRP A 90 12.05 -9.34 11.72
N GLN A 91 11.37 -9.72 10.63
CA GLN A 91 11.81 -10.85 9.80
C GLN A 91 12.90 -10.46 8.81
N GLY A 92 13.37 -9.21 8.85
CA GLY A 92 14.39 -8.76 7.93
C GLY A 92 13.88 -8.34 6.56
N GLU A 93 12.56 -8.20 6.41
CA GLU A 93 11.93 -7.80 5.14
C GLU A 93 11.63 -6.31 5.16
N GLY A 94 12.70 -5.51 5.20
CA GLY A 94 12.56 -4.07 5.35
C GLY A 94 11.81 -3.39 4.21
N LEU A 95 12.02 -3.86 2.98
CA LEU A 95 11.34 -3.25 1.84
C LEU A 95 9.84 -3.51 1.88
N ALA A 96 9.45 -4.74 2.23
CA ALA A 96 8.04 -5.08 2.36
C ALA A 96 7.41 -4.32 3.53
N ALA A 97 8.13 -4.20 4.64
CA ALA A 97 7.65 -3.41 5.78
C ALA A 97 7.45 -1.96 5.39
N GLY A 98 8.40 -1.40 4.64
CA GLY A 98 8.28 -0.03 4.16
C GLY A 98 7.08 0.17 3.25
N SER A 99 6.80 -0.81 2.38
CA SER A 99 5.64 -0.71 1.50
C SER A 99 4.34 -0.73 2.29
N ALA A 100 4.25 -1.54 3.34
CA ALA A 100 3.06 -1.57 4.19
C ALA A 100 2.87 -0.23 4.90
N LEU A 101 3.93 0.36 5.39
CA LEU A 101 3.85 1.68 6.03
C LEU A 101 3.46 2.77 5.04
N ALA A 102 3.99 2.69 3.81
CA ALA A 102 3.63 3.65 2.78
C ALA A 102 2.14 3.58 2.45
N LEU A 103 1.60 2.37 2.30
CA LEU A 103 0.18 2.20 2.03
C LEU A 103 -0.67 2.71 3.19
N LEU A 104 -0.25 2.45 4.42
CA LEU A 104 -0.92 2.96 5.60
C LEU A 104 -1.01 4.49 5.56
N ALA A 105 0.11 5.13 5.27
CA ALA A 105 0.16 6.59 5.20
C ALA A 105 -0.71 7.11 4.06
N ILE A 106 -0.70 6.45 2.91
CA ILE A 106 -1.53 6.84 1.77
C ILE A 106 -3.00 6.79 2.17
N ASN A 107 -3.43 5.70 2.80
CA ASN A 107 -4.81 5.55 3.22
C ASN A 107 -5.24 6.67 4.18
N TYR A 108 -4.36 6.99 5.12
CA TYR A 108 -4.65 8.06 6.07
C TYR A 108 -4.78 9.40 5.35
N LEU A 109 -3.84 9.70 4.46
CA LEU A 109 -3.80 10.99 3.78
C LEU A 109 -4.98 11.16 2.83
N LEU A 110 -5.40 10.10 2.15
CA LEU A 110 -6.53 10.18 1.24
C LEU A 110 -7.83 10.52 1.95
N LYS A 111 -7.94 10.19 3.22
CA LYS A 111 -9.14 10.49 3.99
C LYS A 111 -9.15 11.91 4.56
N ARG A 112 -8.05 12.63 4.46
CA ARG A 112 -7.99 14.00 4.99
C ARG A 112 -8.62 15.03 4.07
N GLU A 113 -8.63 14.76 2.77
CA GLU A 113 -9.26 15.65 1.79
C GLU A 113 -8.67 17.06 1.76
N GLU A 114 -7.37 17.16 1.96
CA GLU A 114 -6.63 18.41 1.86
C GLU A 114 -5.62 18.30 0.73
N THR A 115 -5.39 19.42 0.03
CA THR A 115 -4.51 19.42 -1.15
C THR A 115 -3.10 18.92 -0.81
N TRP A 116 -2.55 19.41 0.32
CA TRP A 116 -1.19 18.97 0.69
C TRP A 116 -1.15 17.47 1.01
N ALA A 117 -2.22 16.99 1.66
CA ALA A 117 -2.29 15.57 2.00
C ALA A 117 -2.40 14.71 0.74
N LEU A 118 -3.21 15.15 -0.21
CA LEU A 118 -3.37 14.41 -1.46
C LEU A 118 -2.07 14.40 -2.28
N THR A 119 -1.36 15.52 -2.30
CA THR A 119 -0.09 15.59 -3.00
C THR A 119 0.95 14.68 -2.35
N LEU A 120 0.99 14.66 -1.03
CA LEU A 120 1.88 13.74 -0.32
C LEU A 120 1.50 12.29 -0.59
N ALA A 121 0.19 12.01 -0.66
CA ALA A 121 -0.27 10.66 -1.00
C ALA A 121 0.19 10.25 -2.41
N LEU A 122 0.21 11.18 -3.35
CA LEU A 122 0.73 10.90 -4.68
C LEU A 122 2.20 10.50 -4.62
N VAL A 123 3.01 11.27 -3.89
CA VAL A 123 4.43 10.96 -3.73
C VAL A 123 4.59 9.59 -3.08
N LEU A 124 3.80 9.31 -2.05
CA LEU A 124 3.87 8.03 -1.37
C LEU A 124 3.43 6.86 -2.24
N ASN A 125 2.51 7.10 -3.18
CA ASN A 125 2.18 6.06 -4.16
C ASN A 125 3.39 5.65 -4.99
N LEU A 126 4.21 6.63 -5.37
CA LEU A 126 5.43 6.33 -6.10
C LEU A 126 6.42 5.56 -5.21
N VAL A 127 6.53 5.97 -3.94
CA VAL A 127 7.39 5.27 -3.00
C VAL A 127 6.90 3.84 -2.78
N PHE A 128 5.59 3.67 -2.63
CA PHE A 128 5.00 2.34 -2.42
C PHE A 128 5.29 1.44 -3.62
N ALA A 129 5.11 1.95 -4.83
CA ALA A 129 5.40 1.19 -6.03
C ALA A 129 6.87 0.78 -6.09
N ALA A 130 7.78 1.71 -5.77
CA ALA A 130 9.20 1.42 -5.77
C ALA A 130 9.54 0.35 -4.74
N LEU A 131 9.05 0.50 -3.51
CA LEU A 131 9.34 -0.45 -2.45
C LEU A 131 8.76 -1.83 -2.72
N THR A 132 7.62 -1.87 -3.41
CA THR A 132 6.97 -3.13 -3.73
C THR A 132 7.66 -3.85 -4.88
N MET A 133 8.08 -3.11 -5.89
CA MET A 133 8.66 -3.69 -7.10
C MET A 133 10.15 -3.99 -6.99
N LEU A 134 10.89 -3.18 -6.23
CA LEU A 134 12.33 -3.36 -6.11
C LEU A 134 12.73 -4.75 -5.60
N PRO A 135 12.08 -5.30 -4.56
CA PRO A 135 12.47 -6.64 -4.11
C PRO A 135 12.41 -7.67 -5.21
N HIS A 136 11.41 -7.60 -6.06
CA HIS A 136 11.29 -8.55 -7.16
C HIS A 136 12.41 -8.37 -8.18
N GLN A 137 12.76 -7.13 -8.48
CA GLN A 137 13.83 -6.87 -9.41
C GLN A 137 15.16 -7.36 -8.89
N PHE A 138 15.44 -7.11 -7.62
CA PHE A 138 16.68 -7.57 -7.02
C PHE A 138 16.75 -9.08 -6.93
N MET A 139 15.61 -9.71 -6.69
CA MET A 139 15.59 -11.15 -6.59
C MET A 139 15.71 -11.84 -7.94
N SER A 140 15.38 -11.14 -9.01
CA SER A 140 15.53 -11.70 -10.34
C SER A 140 16.96 -11.61 -10.86
N PHE A 141 17.80 -10.79 -10.25
CA PHE A 141 19.21 -10.77 -10.61
C PHE A 141 19.90 -11.99 -10.02
N PRO A 142 20.68 -12.69 -10.83
CA PRO A 142 21.45 -13.77 -10.28
C PRO A 142 22.29 -13.18 -9.18
N ALA A 143 22.21 -13.80 -8.09
CA ALA A 143 22.91 -13.32 -6.93
C ALA A 143 24.37 -13.21 -7.23
N ALA A 144 24.51 -12.83 -8.21
CA ALA A 144 25.83 -12.55 -8.54
C ALA A 144 26.58 -12.31 -7.31
#